data_1fd3ae94b0f4b5462d917866919f15ed
#
_entry.id   1fd3ae94b0f4b5462d917866919f15ed
#
_cell.length_a   1.000
_cell.length_b   1.000
_cell.length_c   1.000
_cell.angle_alpha   90.00
_cell.angle_beta   90.00
_cell.angle_gamma   90.00
#
_symmetry.space_group_name_H-M   'P 1'
#
loop_
_entity.id
_entity.type
_entity.pdbx_description
1 polymer ?
#
loop_
_entity_poly.entity_id
_entity_poly.type
_entity_poly.pdbx_seq_one_letter_code
_entity_poly.pdbx_strand_id
1 'polypeptide(L)'
;METKEETERLIESYPFDFVIGFIHAIGLCDFAIEEGFYEGKTKDQMHAKYFNAMKTCVKAFDCFDVLGHLDYVRRYGPYEDKSIDYDKHQEIINSIFQILIQKGKGIEINVSSFKQFNEFAKL
;
A
#
# COMPACT_ATOMS: atom_id res chain seq x y z
N MET A 1 -4.59 0.84 17.15
CA MET A 1 -4.13 -0.09 16.09
C MET A 1 -4.55 -1.48 16.52
N GLU A 2 -5.36 -2.11 15.75
CA GLU A 2 -5.68 -3.52 16.01
C GLU A 2 -4.38 -4.32 15.99
N THR A 3 -4.26 -5.22 16.95
CA THR A 3 -3.09 -6.09 17.01
C THR A 3 -3.17 -7.11 15.89
N LYS A 4 -2.03 -7.67 15.49
CA LYS A 4 -1.96 -8.76 14.52
C LYS A 4 -2.93 -9.89 14.91
N GLU A 5 -2.93 -10.26 16.18
CA GLU A 5 -3.75 -11.35 16.73
C GLU A 5 -5.25 -11.07 16.62
N GLU A 6 -5.69 -9.83 16.82
CA GLU A 6 -7.09 -9.43 16.66
C GLU A 6 -7.53 -9.51 15.21
N THR A 7 -6.69 -9.03 14.27
CA THR A 7 -6.95 -9.10 12.84
C THR A 7 -7.05 -10.55 12.37
N GLU A 8 -6.06 -11.39 12.72
CA GLU A 8 -6.06 -12.81 12.37
C GLU A 8 -7.27 -13.53 12.94
N ARG A 9 -7.61 -13.27 14.21
CA ARG A 9 -8.81 -13.84 14.85
C ARG A 9 -10.11 -13.42 14.13
N LEU A 10 -10.22 -12.17 13.71
CA LEU A 10 -11.37 -11.68 12.97
C LEU A 10 -11.52 -12.42 11.64
N ILE A 11 -10.43 -12.52 10.87
CA ILE A 11 -10.43 -13.22 9.58
C ILE A 11 -10.80 -14.69 9.74
N GLU A 12 -10.26 -15.38 10.77
CA GLU A 12 -10.56 -16.78 11.06
C GLU A 12 -11.99 -17.00 11.56
N SER A 13 -12.61 -15.96 12.15
CA SER A 13 -13.97 -16.06 12.71
C SER A 13 -15.08 -16.10 11.67
N TYR A 14 -14.79 -15.75 10.41
CA TYR A 14 -15.76 -15.69 9.33
C TYR A 14 -15.30 -16.54 8.14
N PRO A 15 -16.21 -17.17 7.40
CA PRO A 15 -15.87 -18.01 6.24
C PRO A 15 -15.62 -17.16 4.98
N PHE A 16 -14.62 -16.33 5.00
CA PHE A 16 -14.21 -15.56 3.82
C PHE A 16 -13.62 -16.47 2.76
N ASP A 17 -14.07 -16.33 1.51
CA ASP A 17 -13.52 -17.03 0.37
C ASP A 17 -12.20 -16.44 -0.11
N PHE A 18 -12.02 -15.12 0.09
CA PHE A 18 -10.85 -14.38 -0.40
C PHE A 18 -10.62 -13.11 0.43
N VAL A 19 -9.36 -12.82 0.76
CA VAL A 19 -8.98 -11.68 1.58
C VAL A 19 -7.94 -10.82 0.84
N ILE A 20 -8.27 -9.53 0.67
CA ILE A 20 -7.34 -8.53 0.13
C ILE A 20 -6.75 -7.75 1.30
N GLY A 21 -5.44 -7.82 1.46
CA GLY A 21 -4.70 -7.03 2.46
C GLY A 21 -4.17 -5.74 1.84
N PHE A 22 -4.31 -4.60 2.53
CA PHE A 22 -3.80 -3.32 2.08
C PHE A 22 -3.43 -2.39 3.23
N ILE A 23 -2.72 -1.28 2.93
CA ILE A 23 -2.27 -0.30 3.91
C ILE A 23 -2.82 1.07 3.53
N HIS A 24 -3.63 1.67 4.42
CA HIS A 24 -4.15 3.03 4.29
C HIS A 24 -3.54 4.02 5.30
N ALA A 25 -2.89 3.50 6.34
CA ALA A 25 -2.33 4.34 7.39
C ALA A 25 -0.98 3.81 7.87
N ILE A 26 -0.14 4.70 8.39
CA ILE A 26 1.10 4.36 9.09
C ILE A 26 1.01 4.91 10.51
N GLY A 27 1.10 4.02 11.50
CA GLY A 27 0.85 4.38 12.88
C GLY A 27 -0.62 4.73 13.08
N LEU A 28 -0.89 5.94 13.58
CA LEU A 28 -2.26 6.48 13.74
C LEU A 28 -2.63 7.45 12.61
N CYS A 29 -1.76 7.65 11.62
CA CYS A 29 -1.92 8.66 10.58
C CYS A 29 -2.46 8.01 9.30
N ASP A 30 -3.69 8.36 8.94
CA ASP A 30 -4.30 8.00 7.66
C ASP A 30 -3.76 8.93 6.55
N PHE A 31 -3.31 8.36 5.43
CA PHE A 31 -2.75 9.12 4.30
C PHE A 31 -3.73 10.11 3.68
N ALA A 32 -5.02 9.84 3.78
CA ALA A 32 -6.07 10.64 3.16
C ALA A 32 -6.51 11.84 4.02
N ILE A 33 -6.33 11.76 5.34
CA ILE A 33 -7.00 12.66 6.29
C ILE A 33 -6.04 13.64 6.95
N GLU A 34 -4.78 13.28 7.13
CA GLU A 34 -3.83 14.09 7.91
C GLU A 34 -2.88 14.91 7.03
N GLU A 35 -3.24 16.16 6.76
CA GLU A 35 -2.38 17.11 6.02
C GLU A 35 -1.00 17.29 6.66
N GLY A 36 -0.91 17.35 7.97
CA GLY A 36 0.35 17.50 8.73
C GLY A 36 1.30 16.31 8.58
N PHE A 37 0.81 15.16 8.12
CA PHE A 37 1.63 13.97 7.87
C PHE A 37 2.70 14.21 6.79
N TYR A 38 2.41 15.05 5.82
CA TYR A 38 3.28 15.36 4.69
C TYR A 38 4.19 16.56 4.93
N GLU A 39 3.93 17.35 5.98
CA GLU A 39 4.63 18.60 6.24
C GLU A 39 6.15 18.38 6.39
N GLY A 40 6.93 19.18 5.66
CA GLY A 40 8.39 19.13 5.67
C GLY A 40 9.02 17.88 5.04
N LYS A 41 8.23 17.05 4.36
CA LYS A 41 8.72 15.81 3.74
C LYS A 41 8.59 15.85 2.22
N THR A 42 9.62 15.34 1.54
CA THR A 42 9.58 15.15 0.08
C THR A 42 8.68 13.98 -0.30
N LYS A 43 8.22 13.97 -1.54
CA LYS A 43 7.46 12.87 -2.13
C LYS A 43 8.20 11.53 -1.97
N ASP A 44 9.48 11.49 -2.32
CA ASP A 44 10.27 10.25 -2.25
C ASP A 44 10.44 9.75 -0.82
N GLN A 45 10.59 10.65 0.16
CA GLN A 45 10.63 10.27 1.58
C GLN A 45 9.32 9.63 2.04
N MET A 46 8.19 10.17 1.62
CA MET A 46 6.87 9.65 1.96
C MET A 46 6.59 8.31 1.26
N HIS A 47 6.97 8.18 0.00
CA HIS A 47 6.85 6.92 -0.73
C HIS A 47 7.75 5.83 -0.13
N ALA A 48 8.99 6.17 0.25
CA ALA A 48 9.88 5.24 0.95
C ALA A 48 9.29 4.76 2.28
N LYS A 49 8.71 5.68 3.05
CA LYS A 49 8.04 5.35 4.32
C LYS A 49 6.86 4.41 4.12
N TYR A 50 6.06 4.66 3.08
CA TYR A 50 4.93 3.80 2.71
C TYR A 50 5.39 2.39 2.34
N PHE A 51 6.36 2.23 1.45
CA PHE A 51 6.84 0.92 1.04
C PHE A 51 7.53 0.15 2.18
N ASN A 52 8.24 0.84 3.08
CA ASN A 52 8.80 0.21 4.26
C ASN A 52 7.72 -0.31 5.23
N ALA A 53 6.65 0.45 5.44
CA ALA A 53 5.50 -0.01 6.23
C ALA A 53 4.82 -1.21 5.57
N MET A 54 4.63 -1.17 4.25
CA MET A 54 4.07 -2.27 3.47
C MET A 54 4.92 -3.54 3.61
N LYS A 55 6.24 -3.43 3.46
CA LYS A 55 7.16 -4.56 3.68
C LYS A 55 7.01 -5.16 5.07
N THR A 56 6.92 -4.33 6.09
CA THR A 56 6.71 -4.77 7.47
C THR A 56 5.41 -5.53 7.63
N CYS A 57 4.32 -5.03 7.04
CA CYS A 57 3.01 -5.68 7.10
C CYS A 57 2.98 -7.01 6.34
N VAL A 58 3.49 -7.09 5.11
CA VAL A 58 3.50 -8.36 4.36
C VAL A 58 4.40 -9.43 4.99
N LYS A 59 5.40 -9.01 5.77
CA LYS A 59 6.18 -9.94 6.61
C LYS A 59 5.39 -10.46 7.80
N ALA A 60 4.65 -9.58 8.47
CA ALA A 60 3.99 -9.87 9.73
C ALA A 60 2.70 -10.67 9.57
N PHE A 61 1.91 -10.41 8.53
CA PHE A 61 0.60 -11.00 8.32
C PHE A 61 0.62 -12.12 7.28
N ASP A 62 -0.16 -13.17 7.53
CA ASP A 62 -0.36 -14.30 6.63
C ASP A 62 -1.83 -14.46 6.22
N CYS A 63 -2.76 -13.77 6.88
CA CYS A 63 -4.21 -13.89 6.74
C CYS A 63 -4.81 -13.16 5.53
N PHE A 64 -4.07 -13.01 4.45
CA PHE A 64 -4.56 -12.41 3.20
C PHE A 64 -4.13 -13.27 1.99
N ASP A 65 -4.86 -13.17 0.89
CA ASP A 65 -4.57 -13.87 -0.36
C ASP A 65 -3.76 -13.03 -1.34
N VAL A 66 -4.11 -11.75 -1.46
CA VAL A 66 -3.40 -10.81 -2.32
C VAL A 66 -3.14 -9.48 -1.60
N LEU A 67 -2.04 -8.82 -1.99
CA LEU A 67 -1.76 -7.43 -1.60
C LEU A 67 -2.50 -6.47 -2.53
N GLY A 68 -3.35 -5.64 -1.98
CA GLY A 68 -4.12 -4.63 -2.70
C GLY A 68 -3.31 -3.37 -2.98
N HIS A 69 -3.67 -2.67 -4.04
CA HIS A 69 -3.20 -1.36 -4.52
C HIS A 69 -1.82 -0.91 -4.00
N LEU A 70 -0.77 -1.55 -4.48
CA LEU A 70 0.63 -1.23 -4.16
C LEU A 70 0.97 0.27 -4.34
N ASP A 71 0.30 0.93 -5.26
CA ASP A 71 0.51 2.33 -5.64
C ASP A 71 -0.42 3.34 -4.94
N TYR A 72 -1.10 2.93 -3.87
CA TYR A 72 -2.11 3.75 -3.18
C TYR A 72 -1.56 5.11 -2.72
N VAL A 73 -0.31 5.17 -2.28
CA VAL A 73 0.33 6.39 -1.79
C VAL A 73 0.39 7.52 -2.83
N ARG A 74 0.37 7.20 -4.13
CA ARG A 74 0.37 8.19 -5.21
C ARG A 74 -0.90 9.06 -5.28
N ARG A 75 -1.96 8.68 -4.58
CA ARG A 75 -3.22 9.43 -4.57
C ARG A 75 -3.17 10.66 -3.67
N TYR A 76 -2.27 10.69 -2.71
CA TYR A 76 -2.24 11.65 -1.62
C TYR A 76 -0.97 12.48 -1.58
N GLY A 77 -1.00 13.51 -0.73
CA GLY A 77 0.10 14.43 -0.55
C GLY A 77 -0.02 15.72 -1.36
N PRO A 78 0.67 16.77 -0.92
CA PRO A 78 0.58 18.11 -1.49
C PRO A 78 1.49 18.30 -2.73
N TYR A 79 1.93 17.23 -3.36
CA TYR A 79 2.88 17.25 -4.47
C TYR A 79 2.16 17.46 -5.80
N GLU A 80 2.69 18.33 -6.66
CA GLU A 80 2.18 18.57 -8.01
C GLU A 80 2.24 17.29 -8.85
N ASP A 81 3.43 16.67 -8.90
CA ASP A 81 3.61 15.32 -9.46
C ASP A 81 3.56 14.29 -8.34
N LYS A 82 2.53 13.45 -8.33
CA LYS A 82 2.32 12.36 -7.36
C LYS A 82 2.78 11.00 -7.85
N SER A 83 3.39 10.93 -9.03
CA SER A 83 3.89 9.67 -9.59
C SER A 83 4.96 9.03 -8.71
N ILE A 84 5.00 7.71 -8.73
CA ILE A 84 6.02 6.94 -8.04
C ILE A 84 7.24 6.83 -8.94
N ASP A 85 8.41 7.20 -8.44
CA ASP A 85 9.69 6.92 -9.08
C ASP A 85 10.09 5.48 -8.75
N TYR A 86 9.70 4.55 -9.62
CA TYR A 86 9.96 3.13 -9.41
C TYR A 86 11.44 2.78 -9.38
N ASP A 87 12.28 3.50 -10.09
CA ASP A 87 13.73 3.27 -10.09
C ASP A 87 14.32 3.55 -8.71
N LYS A 88 13.90 4.63 -8.05
CA LYS A 88 14.33 4.96 -6.68
C LYS A 88 13.86 3.97 -5.63
N HIS A 89 12.70 3.36 -5.83
CA HIS A 89 12.07 2.45 -4.87
C HIS A 89 12.16 0.98 -5.28
N GLN A 90 12.91 0.66 -6.34
CA GLN A 90 13.00 -0.67 -6.92
C GLN A 90 13.42 -1.74 -5.91
N GLU A 91 14.41 -1.47 -5.08
CA GLU A 91 14.94 -2.43 -4.11
C GLU A 91 13.89 -2.84 -3.07
N ILE A 92 13.19 -1.85 -2.49
CA ILE A 92 12.16 -2.12 -1.48
C ILE A 92 10.94 -2.82 -2.11
N ILE A 93 10.52 -2.42 -3.31
CA ILE A 93 9.40 -3.02 -4.03
C ILE A 93 9.73 -4.48 -4.39
N ASN A 94 10.92 -4.74 -4.91
CA ASN A 94 11.37 -6.10 -5.21
C ASN A 94 11.39 -6.98 -3.95
N SER A 95 11.82 -6.43 -2.81
CA SER A 95 11.80 -7.18 -1.55
C SER A 95 10.39 -7.51 -1.07
N ILE A 96 9.40 -6.63 -1.31
CA ILE A 96 7.99 -6.92 -1.05
C ILE A 96 7.51 -8.09 -1.93
N PHE A 97 7.81 -8.04 -3.23
CA PHE A 97 7.42 -9.12 -4.16
C PHE A 97 8.05 -10.46 -3.80
N GLN A 98 9.32 -10.47 -3.39
CA GLN A 98 9.97 -11.70 -2.93
C GLN A 98 9.28 -12.30 -1.72
N ILE A 99 8.87 -11.48 -0.74
CA ILE A 99 8.10 -11.95 0.43
C ILE A 99 6.76 -12.54 -0.01
N LEU A 100 6.03 -11.87 -0.90
CA LEU A 100 4.76 -12.36 -1.41
C LEU A 100 4.91 -13.70 -2.16
N ILE A 101 5.93 -13.83 -2.99
CA ILE A 101 6.25 -15.08 -3.70
C ILE A 101 6.54 -16.20 -2.72
N GLN A 102 7.39 -15.96 -1.71
CA GLN A 102 7.74 -16.96 -0.69
C GLN A 102 6.52 -17.41 0.11
N LYS A 103 5.55 -16.51 0.34
CA LYS A 103 4.30 -16.82 1.04
C LYS A 103 3.18 -17.34 0.13
N GLY A 104 3.41 -17.44 -1.17
CA GLY A 104 2.39 -17.85 -2.14
C GLY A 104 1.24 -16.85 -2.26
N LYS A 105 1.51 -15.56 -2.03
CA LYS A 105 0.52 -14.48 -2.11
C LYS A 105 0.60 -13.76 -3.46
N GLY A 106 -0.54 -13.27 -3.93
CA GLY A 106 -0.63 -12.49 -5.16
C GLY A 106 -0.61 -10.98 -4.93
N ILE A 107 -0.77 -10.23 -6.01
CA ILE A 107 -1.02 -8.79 -6.00
C ILE A 107 -2.30 -8.47 -6.77
N GLU A 108 -3.00 -7.42 -6.32
CA GLU A 108 -4.11 -6.83 -7.05
C GLU A 108 -3.60 -5.81 -8.07
N ILE A 109 -4.12 -5.86 -9.29
CA ILE A 109 -3.92 -4.80 -10.27
C ILE A 109 -5.12 -3.86 -10.19
N ASN A 110 -4.91 -2.69 -9.59
CA ASN A 110 -5.98 -1.70 -9.43
C ASN A 110 -6.05 -0.80 -10.67
N VAL A 111 -7.10 -0.98 -11.46
CA VAL A 111 -7.32 -0.23 -12.72
C VAL A 111 -7.90 1.18 -12.52
N SER A 112 -8.24 1.57 -11.30
CA SER A 112 -8.78 2.92 -11.03
C SER A 112 -7.79 4.03 -11.41
N SER A 113 -6.50 3.75 -11.34
CA SER A 113 -5.44 4.65 -11.81
C SER A 113 -5.52 4.91 -13.31
N PHE A 114 -5.94 3.96 -14.13
CA PHE A 114 -6.13 4.12 -15.58
C PHE A 114 -7.30 5.05 -15.92
N LYS A 115 -8.34 5.09 -15.12
CA LYS A 115 -9.47 6.03 -15.32
C LYS A 115 -9.01 7.48 -15.19
N GLN A 116 -8.14 7.78 -14.24
CA GLN A 116 -7.56 9.12 -14.08
C GLN A 116 -6.68 9.52 -15.28
N PHE A 117 -5.91 8.60 -15.84
CA PHE A 117 -5.13 8.85 -17.06
C PHE A 117 -6.02 9.07 -18.28
N ASN A 118 -7.11 8.34 -18.44
CA ASN A 118 -8.03 8.48 -19.56
C ASN A 118 -8.85 9.78 -19.52
N GLU A 119 -9.08 10.36 -18.35
CA GLU A 119 -9.71 11.69 -18.24
C GLU A 119 -8.76 12.79 -18.70
N PHE A 120 -7.45 12.65 -18.46
CA PHE A 120 -6.42 13.55 -18.99
C PHE A 120 -6.14 13.33 -20.49
N ALA A 121 -6.29 12.12 -21.00
CA ALA A 121 -6.08 11.80 -22.42
C ALA A 121 -7.25 12.23 -23.32
N LYS A 122 -8.36 12.70 -22.76
CA LYS A 122 -9.50 13.27 -23.49
C LYS A 122 -9.41 14.79 -23.68
N LEU A 123 -8.37 15.40 -23.19
CA LEU A 123 -8.02 16.80 -23.43
C LEU A 123 -7.07 16.89 -24.61
#